data_26dfaa6f54b103cb8e01495ca87c8d87
#
_entry.id   26dfaa6f54b103cb8e01495ca87c8d87
#
_cell.length_a   1.000
_cell.length_b   1.000
_cell.length_c   1.000
_cell.angle_alpha   90.00
_cell.angle_beta   90.00
_cell.angle_gamma   90.00
#
_symmetry.space_group_name_H-M   'P 1'
#
loop_
_entity.id
_entity.type
_entity.pdbx_description
1 polymer ?
#
loop_
_entity_poly.entity_id
_entity_poly.type
_entity_poly.pdbx_seq_one_letter_code
_entity_poly.pdbx_strand_id
1 'polypeptide(L)'
;MGRRRARMSILLLLLLVTALPATAETAYPQVTPGVELQFPRDEGAHPDFRIEWWYVTGWVQDEDAQPIGFQVTFFRVRPGLGESNPSRFAARQILFGHAAIAEPAVGRLRHAERSARAGFDLAYAREGLTDVRLDDWSIRQDGERYHTVVQGDDFVMRLDLDRVQPPLLQGERGFSRKGPSPLSASYYYSLPQVQVSGEIVIDGRRRAVTGEAWFDHEWSSDVLDEQARGWDWMGINLEDGGALMAFRLRDGEGRARWAAATLRAADGSVQTFGPEQVEWTPVRRWTSPRTGAEYPVQWRVRVGDREFDVQPLMDDAELDSRSSTGTIYWEGPVRLLGAGGALLGRGYLELTGYAGPLDL
;
A
#
# COMPACT_ATOMS: atom_id res chain seq x y z
N MET A 1 -38.39 16.60 -84.81
CA MET A 1 -38.92 16.58 -83.41
C MET A 1 -38.44 15.29 -82.74
N GLY A 2 -37.34 15.31 -82.01
CA GLY A 2 -36.71 14.14 -81.34
C GLY A 2 -36.55 14.39 -79.85
N ARG A 3 -37.35 13.69 -79.06
CA ARG A 3 -37.30 13.75 -77.59
C ARG A 3 -36.16 12.82 -77.11
N ARG A 4 -35.13 13.38 -76.57
CA ARG A 4 -34.06 12.65 -75.80
C ARG A 4 -34.57 12.36 -74.41
N ARG A 5 -34.71 11.07 -74.07
CA ARG A 5 -34.94 10.60 -72.70
C ARG A 5 -33.63 10.54 -71.93
N ALA A 6 -33.47 11.35 -70.91
CA ALA A 6 -32.38 11.26 -69.95
C ALA A 6 -32.60 10.07 -69.00
N ARG A 7 -31.68 9.13 -68.96
CA ARG A 7 -31.63 8.06 -67.97
C ARG A 7 -30.88 8.58 -66.76
N MET A 8 -31.58 8.71 -65.67
CA MET A 8 -31.03 9.07 -64.38
C MET A 8 -30.59 7.76 -63.67
N SER A 9 -29.27 7.54 -63.61
CA SER A 9 -28.67 6.41 -62.85
C SER A 9 -28.59 6.82 -61.37
N ILE A 10 -29.39 6.16 -60.53
CA ILE A 10 -29.32 6.29 -59.06
C ILE A 10 -28.16 5.42 -58.59
N LEU A 11 -27.08 6.04 -58.13
CA LEU A 11 -25.96 5.38 -57.49
C LEU A 11 -26.34 5.15 -56.00
N LEU A 12 -26.63 3.91 -55.64
CA LEU A 12 -26.91 3.50 -54.25
C LEU A 12 -25.56 3.33 -53.52
N LEU A 13 -25.18 4.31 -52.71
CA LEU A 13 -24.00 4.24 -51.87
C LEU A 13 -24.34 3.40 -50.62
N LEU A 14 -23.92 2.13 -50.58
CA LEU A 14 -23.99 1.30 -49.38
C LEU A 14 -22.93 1.79 -48.40
N LEU A 15 -23.34 2.51 -47.36
CA LEU A 15 -22.51 2.76 -46.17
C LEU A 15 -22.38 1.46 -45.36
N LEU A 16 -21.26 0.77 -45.53
CA LEU A 16 -20.86 -0.30 -44.59
C LEU A 16 -20.43 0.37 -43.29
N VAL A 17 -21.32 0.47 -42.31
CA VAL A 17 -20.99 0.80 -40.95
C VAL A 17 -20.32 -0.45 -40.38
N THR A 18 -18.99 -0.50 -40.40
CA THR A 18 -18.22 -1.48 -39.64
C THR A 18 -18.37 -1.11 -38.15
N ALA A 19 -19.28 -1.81 -37.47
CA ALA A 19 -19.31 -1.77 -36.01
C ALA A 19 -17.95 -2.30 -35.49
N LEU A 20 -17.08 -1.41 -35.05
CA LEU A 20 -15.94 -1.81 -34.25
C LEU A 20 -16.47 -2.57 -33.03
N PRO A 21 -15.96 -3.76 -32.73
CA PRO A 21 -16.36 -4.44 -31.52
C PRO A 21 -16.06 -3.51 -30.35
N ALA A 22 -17.05 -3.12 -29.58
CA ALA A 22 -16.88 -2.47 -28.30
C ALA A 22 -16.00 -3.42 -27.47
N THR A 23 -14.81 -2.99 -27.09
CA THR A 23 -14.00 -3.72 -26.13
C THR A 23 -14.83 -3.77 -24.86
N ALA A 24 -15.28 -4.98 -24.48
CA ALA A 24 -15.98 -5.15 -23.22
C ALA A 24 -15.08 -4.63 -22.11
N GLU A 25 -15.58 -3.69 -21.32
CA GLU A 25 -14.89 -3.19 -20.15
C GLU A 25 -14.65 -4.37 -19.20
N THR A 26 -13.43 -4.47 -18.65
CA THR A 26 -13.10 -5.56 -17.72
C THR A 26 -13.94 -5.41 -16.47
N ALA A 27 -14.78 -6.38 -16.18
CA ALA A 27 -15.54 -6.41 -14.94
C ALA A 27 -14.65 -6.90 -13.80
N TYR A 28 -14.54 -6.10 -12.73
CA TYR A 28 -13.84 -6.44 -11.51
C TYR A 28 -14.83 -6.83 -10.41
N PRO A 29 -14.48 -7.81 -9.52
CA PRO A 29 -15.29 -8.09 -8.35
C PRO A 29 -15.37 -6.85 -7.45
N GLN A 30 -16.52 -6.65 -6.84
CA GLN A 30 -16.67 -5.60 -5.83
C GLN A 30 -16.39 -6.15 -4.44
N VAL A 31 -15.81 -5.33 -3.59
CA VAL A 31 -15.68 -5.60 -2.17
C VAL A 31 -17.04 -5.39 -1.50
N THR A 32 -17.55 -6.43 -0.83
CA THR A 32 -18.87 -6.42 -0.20
C THR A 32 -18.79 -6.76 1.29
N PRO A 33 -19.63 -6.16 2.15
CA PRO A 33 -19.64 -6.50 3.56
C PRO A 33 -20.12 -7.94 3.80
N GLY A 34 -19.71 -8.51 4.92
CA GLY A 34 -20.16 -9.85 5.37
C GLY A 34 -19.37 -11.02 4.76
N VAL A 35 -18.36 -10.75 3.93
CA VAL A 35 -17.42 -11.79 3.48
C VAL A 35 -16.45 -12.10 4.61
N GLU A 36 -16.30 -13.38 4.95
CA GLU A 36 -15.34 -13.85 5.94
C GLU A 36 -14.01 -14.18 5.29
N LEU A 37 -12.93 -13.51 5.72
CA LEU A 37 -11.58 -13.84 5.30
C LEU A 37 -11.18 -15.19 5.87
N GLN A 38 -10.60 -16.06 5.04
CA GLN A 38 -10.23 -17.42 5.39
C GLN A 38 -8.71 -17.62 5.27
N PHE A 39 -8.06 -17.86 6.40
CA PHE A 39 -6.64 -18.11 6.44
C PHE A 39 -6.33 -19.62 6.40
N PRO A 40 -5.30 -20.08 5.64
CA PRO A 40 -4.30 -19.26 4.94
C PRO A 40 -4.70 -18.81 3.52
N ARG A 41 -5.86 -19.20 2.99
CA ARG A 41 -6.25 -18.90 1.59
C ARG A 41 -6.08 -17.42 1.23
N ASP A 42 -6.57 -16.53 2.09
CA ASP A 42 -6.58 -15.09 1.84
C ASP A 42 -5.26 -14.40 2.28
N GLU A 43 -4.21 -15.19 2.53
CA GLU A 43 -2.83 -14.68 2.61
C GLU A 43 -2.17 -14.64 1.22
N GLY A 44 -2.70 -15.36 0.25
CA GLY A 44 -2.26 -15.34 -1.14
C GLY A 44 -2.90 -14.24 -1.97
N ALA A 45 -2.58 -14.23 -3.27
CA ALA A 45 -3.08 -13.23 -4.20
C ALA A 45 -4.56 -13.41 -4.55
N HIS A 46 -5.21 -12.29 -4.89
CA HIS A 46 -6.59 -12.20 -5.36
C HIS A 46 -6.64 -11.63 -6.79
N PRO A 47 -6.22 -12.41 -7.81
CA PRO A 47 -5.90 -11.90 -9.16
C PRO A 47 -7.11 -11.32 -9.90
N ASP A 48 -8.33 -11.61 -9.48
CA ASP A 48 -9.54 -11.05 -10.08
C ASP A 48 -9.79 -9.59 -9.71
N PHE A 49 -9.33 -9.16 -8.52
CA PHE A 49 -9.42 -7.78 -8.09
C PHE A 49 -8.45 -6.89 -8.85
N ARG A 50 -8.78 -5.59 -8.94
CA ARG A 50 -8.01 -4.62 -9.71
C ARG A 50 -6.65 -4.33 -9.10
N ILE A 51 -6.58 -4.13 -7.77
CA ILE A 51 -5.35 -3.77 -7.04
C ILE A 51 -5.21 -4.59 -5.77
N GLU A 52 -3.98 -4.85 -5.40
CA GLU A 52 -3.62 -5.60 -4.20
C GLU A 52 -2.20 -5.24 -3.78
N TRP A 53 -1.92 -5.24 -2.46
CA TRP A 53 -0.57 -5.03 -1.97
C TRP A 53 -0.27 -5.82 -0.69
N TRP A 54 0.99 -6.19 -0.56
CA TRP A 54 1.64 -6.73 0.62
C TRP A 54 2.65 -5.68 1.08
N TYR A 55 2.42 -5.08 2.23
CA TYR A 55 3.15 -3.93 2.73
C TYR A 55 3.75 -4.26 4.09
N VAL A 56 5.08 -4.29 4.19
CA VAL A 56 5.82 -4.57 5.41
C VAL A 56 6.63 -3.36 5.79
N THR A 57 6.41 -2.86 6.99
CA THR A 57 7.21 -1.78 7.56
C THR A 57 7.66 -2.13 8.96
N GLY A 58 8.83 -1.69 9.35
CA GLY A 58 9.34 -2.06 10.65
C GLY A 58 10.47 -1.21 11.18
N TRP A 59 10.76 -1.48 12.43
CA TRP A 59 11.90 -0.96 13.14
C TRP A 59 12.80 -2.14 13.51
N VAL A 60 14.05 -2.06 13.11
CA VAL A 60 15.10 -2.99 13.53
C VAL A 60 16.26 -2.20 14.14
N GLN A 61 17.09 -2.90 14.86
CA GLN A 61 18.35 -2.36 15.35
C GLN A 61 19.47 -3.33 15.01
N ASP A 62 20.63 -2.77 14.74
CA ASP A 62 21.84 -3.53 14.51
C ASP A 62 22.56 -3.89 15.84
N GLU A 63 23.73 -4.51 15.76
CA GLU A 63 24.53 -4.93 16.90
C GLU A 63 24.98 -3.75 17.80
N ASP A 64 25.05 -2.53 17.25
CA ASP A 64 25.37 -1.29 17.95
C ASP A 64 24.12 -0.59 18.50
N ALA A 65 22.94 -1.25 18.47
CA ALA A 65 21.63 -0.74 18.87
C ALA A 65 21.21 0.53 18.11
N GLN A 66 21.71 0.72 16.88
CA GLN A 66 21.30 1.83 16.03
C GLN A 66 19.95 1.52 15.40
N PRO A 67 18.96 2.40 15.53
CA PRO A 67 17.65 2.18 14.95
C PRO A 67 17.70 2.35 13.42
N ILE A 68 17.07 1.40 12.73
CA ILE A 68 16.89 1.39 11.28
C ILE A 68 15.39 1.15 11.02
N GLY A 69 14.76 2.08 10.29
CA GLY A 69 13.45 1.83 9.72
C GLY A 69 13.58 1.12 8.38
N PHE A 70 12.65 0.25 8.05
CA PHE A 70 12.60 -0.38 6.73
C PHE A 70 11.18 -0.49 6.20
N GLN A 71 11.06 -0.54 4.89
CA GLN A 71 9.83 -0.76 4.17
C GLN A 71 10.09 -1.72 3.01
N VAL A 72 9.16 -2.66 2.80
CA VAL A 72 9.10 -3.54 1.62
C VAL A 72 7.64 -3.64 1.20
N THR A 73 7.35 -3.24 -0.02
CA THR A 73 6.00 -3.33 -0.58
C THR A 73 6.02 -4.05 -1.92
N PHE A 74 5.10 -4.96 -2.09
CA PHE A 74 4.76 -5.52 -3.39
C PHE A 74 3.33 -5.15 -3.73
N PHE A 75 3.11 -4.64 -4.93
CA PHE A 75 1.81 -4.32 -5.48
C PHE A 75 1.52 -5.24 -6.66
N ARG A 76 0.27 -5.62 -6.81
CA ARG A 76 -0.26 -6.29 -7.99
C ARG A 76 -1.42 -5.47 -8.54
N VAL A 77 -1.38 -5.21 -9.83
CA VAL A 77 -2.44 -4.49 -10.54
C VAL A 77 -2.93 -5.33 -11.71
N ARG A 78 -4.25 -5.46 -11.86
CA ARG A 78 -4.93 -5.96 -13.06
C ARG A 78 -5.44 -4.76 -13.85
N PRO A 79 -4.71 -4.31 -14.89
CA PRO A 79 -5.04 -3.05 -15.57
C PRO A 79 -6.24 -3.15 -16.51
N GLY A 80 -6.85 -4.34 -16.68
CA GLY A 80 -7.91 -4.57 -17.66
C GLY A 80 -7.43 -4.56 -19.11
N LEU A 81 -6.14 -4.60 -19.34
CA LEU A 81 -5.54 -4.57 -20.65
C LEU A 81 -5.16 -5.98 -21.13
N GLY A 82 -5.43 -6.27 -22.40
CA GLY A 82 -4.99 -7.52 -23.02
C GLY A 82 -5.68 -8.79 -22.48
N GLU A 83 -6.83 -8.68 -21.84
CA GLU A 83 -7.60 -9.81 -21.26
C GLU A 83 -7.91 -10.89 -22.32
N SER A 84 -8.31 -10.49 -23.52
CA SER A 84 -8.59 -11.38 -24.65
C SER A 84 -7.36 -11.74 -25.49
N ASN A 85 -6.19 -11.17 -25.21
CA ASN A 85 -4.97 -11.42 -25.97
C ASN A 85 -4.40 -12.79 -25.60
N PRO A 86 -4.29 -13.78 -26.54
CA PRO A 86 -3.76 -15.11 -26.24
C PRO A 86 -2.25 -15.13 -25.99
N SER A 87 -1.55 -14.05 -26.24
CA SER A 87 -0.11 -13.96 -26.06
C SER A 87 0.29 -14.15 -24.61
N ARG A 88 1.30 -14.96 -24.35
CA ARG A 88 1.95 -15.06 -23.02
C ARG A 88 2.66 -13.75 -22.61
N PHE A 89 2.81 -12.80 -23.53
CA PHE A 89 3.35 -11.47 -23.29
C PHE A 89 2.29 -10.42 -22.97
N ALA A 90 0.99 -10.78 -22.94
CA ALA A 90 -0.07 -9.84 -22.56
C ALA A 90 0.12 -9.39 -21.11
N ALA A 91 0.02 -8.08 -20.87
CA ALA A 91 0.17 -7.48 -19.54
C ALA A 91 -1.14 -7.56 -18.75
N ARG A 92 -1.62 -8.79 -18.46
CA ARG A 92 -2.86 -9.02 -17.70
C ARG A 92 -2.71 -8.66 -16.22
N GLN A 93 -1.51 -8.86 -15.68
CA GLN A 93 -1.14 -8.51 -14.32
C GLN A 93 0.21 -7.79 -14.37
N ILE A 94 0.34 -6.73 -13.60
CA ILE A 94 1.57 -5.97 -13.44
C ILE A 94 1.92 -5.98 -11.96
N LEU A 95 3.18 -6.23 -11.65
CA LEU A 95 3.73 -6.14 -10.31
C LEU A 95 4.64 -4.92 -10.20
N PHE A 96 4.56 -4.27 -9.05
CA PHE A 96 5.50 -3.23 -8.63
C PHE A 96 6.08 -3.62 -7.29
N GLY A 97 7.29 -3.17 -7.01
CA GLY A 97 7.94 -3.36 -5.72
C GLY A 97 8.64 -2.08 -5.30
N HIS A 98 8.49 -1.71 -4.03
CA HIS A 98 9.24 -0.65 -3.39
C HIS A 98 9.98 -1.20 -2.19
N ALA A 99 11.19 -0.76 -1.97
CA ALA A 99 11.98 -1.09 -0.78
C ALA A 99 12.73 0.16 -0.31
N ALA A 100 12.73 0.39 0.99
CA ALA A 100 13.38 1.56 1.56
C ALA A 100 14.03 1.26 2.91
N ILE A 101 15.09 2.02 3.21
CA ILE A 101 15.80 2.04 4.50
C ILE A 101 15.87 3.47 4.99
N ALA A 102 15.47 3.66 6.24
CA ALA A 102 15.54 4.91 6.97
C ALA A 102 16.58 4.82 8.08
N GLU A 103 17.75 5.43 7.86
CA GLU A 103 18.83 5.56 8.86
C GLU A 103 18.88 7.01 9.35
N PRO A 104 18.56 7.31 10.62
CA PRO A 104 18.62 8.68 11.14
C PRO A 104 20.01 9.32 11.01
N ALA A 105 21.06 8.52 11.09
CA ALA A 105 22.45 9.01 10.94
C ALA A 105 22.75 9.51 9.51
N VAL A 106 22.03 9.00 8.51
CA VAL A 106 22.13 9.45 7.10
C VAL A 106 21.21 10.64 6.86
N GLY A 107 20.08 10.71 7.55
CA GLY A 107 19.12 11.80 7.50
C GLY A 107 18.30 11.89 6.23
N ARG A 108 18.33 10.86 5.38
CA ARG A 108 17.51 10.72 4.17
C ARG A 108 17.16 9.25 3.92
N LEU A 109 16.04 9.02 3.25
CA LEU A 109 15.62 7.71 2.82
C LEU A 109 16.52 7.16 1.70
N ARG A 110 16.94 5.90 1.81
CA ARG A 110 17.44 5.10 0.69
C ARG A 110 16.29 4.28 0.16
N HIS A 111 16.08 4.26 -1.13
CA HIS A 111 14.99 3.48 -1.71
C HIS A 111 15.36 2.89 -3.07
N ALA A 112 14.63 1.85 -3.44
CA ALA A 112 14.67 1.23 -4.75
C ALA A 112 13.26 0.85 -5.18
N GLU A 113 13.03 0.81 -6.49
CA GLU A 113 11.76 0.42 -7.08
C GLU A 113 11.96 -0.54 -8.24
N ARG A 114 10.97 -1.40 -8.48
CA ARG A 114 10.94 -2.32 -9.61
C ARG A 114 9.52 -2.41 -10.17
N SER A 115 9.42 -2.76 -11.46
CA SER A 115 8.15 -3.08 -12.09
C SER A 115 8.33 -4.14 -13.16
N ALA A 116 7.38 -5.07 -13.25
CA ALA A 116 7.32 -6.04 -14.33
C ALA A 116 5.89 -6.52 -14.57
N ARG A 117 5.58 -6.91 -15.80
CA ARG A 117 4.37 -7.70 -16.02
C ARG A 117 4.59 -9.12 -15.48
N ALA A 118 3.52 -9.72 -14.94
CA ALA A 118 3.55 -11.10 -14.48
C ALA A 118 3.82 -12.07 -15.63
N GLY A 119 4.62 -13.09 -15.37
CA GLY A 119 4.89 -14.18 -16.28
C GLY A 119 6.32 -14.71 -16.24
N PHE A 120 6.53 -15.84 -16.90
CA PHE A 120 7.82 -16.50 -17.11
C PHE A 120 8.57 -16.86 -15.82
N ASP A 121 7.86 -17.02 -14.70
CA ASP A 121 8.42 -17.21 -13.36
C ASP A 121 9.38 -16.11 -12.90
N LEU A 122 9.40 -14.96 -13.60
CA LEU A 122 10.20 -13.80 -13.24
C LEU A 122 9.42 -12.82 -12.36
N ALA A 123 8.10 -12.69 -12.60
CA ALA A 123 7.22 -11.90 -11.76
C ALA A 123 5.88 -12.63 -11.62
N TYR A 124 5.43 -12.80 -10.37
CA TYR A 124 4.15 -13.44 -10.04
C TYR A 124 3.69 -13.09 -8.62
N ALA A 125 2.40 -13.23 -8.37
CA ALA A 125 1.81 -13.35 -7.05
C ALA A 125 0.88 -14.57 -7.06
N ARG A 126 1.05 -15.51 -6.14
CA ARG A 126 0.34 -16.78 -6.11
C ARG A 126 -0.84 -16.74 -5.15
N GLU A 127 -1.90 -17.44 -5.51
CA GLU A 127 -3.06 -17.64 -4.65
C GLU A 127 -2.75 -18.63 -3.52
N GLY A 128 -3.49 -18.52 -2.41
CA GLY A 128 -3.49 -19.49 -1.31
C GLY A 128 -2.47 -19.23 -0.20
N LEU A 129 -1.29 -18.75 -0.51
CA LEU A 129 -0.24 -18.34 0.44
C LEU A 129 0.48 -17.12 -0.11
N THR A 130 1.05 -16.31 0.76
CA THR A 130 1.93 -15.21 0.32
C THR A 130 3.16 -15.79 -0.37
N ASP A 131 3.20 -15.67 -1.69
CA ASP A 131 4.35 -16.02 -2.54
C ASP A 131 4.37 -15.04 -3.72
N VAL A 132 5.08 -13.93 -3.51
CA VAL A 132 5.22 -12.85 -4.47
C VAL A 132 6.67 -12.73 -4.89
N ARG A 133 6.89 -12.67 -6.18
CA ARG A 133 8.22 -12.50 -6.79
C ARG A 133 8.19 -11.39 -7.83
N LEU A 134 9.24 -10.61 -7.83
CA LEU A 134 9.50 -9.55 -8.81
C LEU A 134 10.99 -9.54 -9.12
N ASP A 135 11.38 -10.33 -10.15
CA ASP A 135 12.77 -10.60 -10.53
C ASP A 135 13.55 -11.29 -9.39
N ASP A 136 14.51 -10.61 -8.78
CA ASP A 136 15.31 -11.08 -7.63
C ASP A 136 14.72 -10.65 -6.26
N TRP A 137 13.61 -9.89 -6.27
CA TRP A 137 12.87 -9.54 -5.07
C TRP A 137 11.78 -10.56 -4.77
N SER A 138 11.55 -10.81 -3.50
CA SER A 138 10.48 -11.74 -3.09
C SER A 138 10.01 -11.50 -1.67
N ILE A 139 8.75 -11.89 -1.42
CA ILE A 139 8.23 -12.21 -0.10
C ILE A 139 7.53 -13.55 -0.19
N ARG A 140 7.90 -14.50 0.66
CA ARG A 140 7.38 -15.86 0.62
C ARG A 140 7.09 -16.37 2.02
N GLN A 141 5.90 -16.92 2.20
CA GLN A 141 5.43 -17.53 3.43
C GLN A 141 5.85 -18.99 3.53
N ASP A 142 6.26 -19.40 4.74
CA ASP A 142 6.48 -20.78 5.15
C ASP A 142 5.91 -20.95 6.57
N GLY A 143 4.69 -21.48 6.67
CA GLY A 143 3.94 -21.54 7.92
C GLY A 143 3.63 -20.14 8.47
N GLU A 144 4.11 -19.87 9.69
CA GLU A 144 3.94 -18.56 10.35
C GLU A 144 5.09 -17.58 10.05
N ARG A 145 6.06 -17.98 9.24
CA ARG A 145 7.22 -17.19 8.87
C ARG A 145 7.14 -16.70 7.44
N TYR A 146 7.55 -15.47 7.23
CA TYR A 146 7.76 -14.91 5.90
C TYR A 146 9.25 -14.62 5.70
N HIS A 147 9.74 -14.92 4.51
CA HIS A 147 11.10 -14.61 4.07
C HIS A 147 11.03 -13.53 3.02
N THR A 148 11.69 -12.41 3.22
CA THR A 148 11.77 -11.36 2.22
C THR A 148 13.21 -11.07 1.83
N VAL A 149 13.41 -10.90 0.51
CA VAL A 149 14.68 -10.49 -0.07
C VAL A 149 14.41 -9.35 -1.04
N VAL A 150 15.01 -8.22 -0.80
CA VAL A 150 14.98 -7.05 -1.69
C VAL A 150 16.33 -6.38 -1.74
N GLN A 151 16.64 -5.71 -2.84
CA GLN A 151 17.90 -5.00 -3.00
C GLN A 151 17.75 -3.72 -3.82
N GLY A 152 18.48 -2.69 -3.42
CA GLY A 152 18.72 -1.48 -4.16
C GLY A 152 20.17 -1.40 -4.64
N ASP A 153 20.56 -0.24 -5.13
CA ASP A 153 21.93 0.00 -5.59
C ASP A 153 22.96 -0.01 -4.44
N ASP A 154 22.55 0.46 -3.28
CA ASP A 154 23.40 0.68 -2.10
C ASP A 154 22.96 -0.11 -0.86
N PHE A 155 21.93 -0.96 -0.97
CA PHE A 155 21.47 -1.81 0.12
C PHE A 155 20.92 -3.16 -0.34
N VAL A 156 20.95 -4.14 0.56
CA VAL A 156 20.25 -5.43 0.45
C VAL A 156 19.59 -5.73 1.78
N MET A 157 18.33 -6.15 1.77
CA MET A 157 17.63 -6.69 2.95
C MET A 157 17.31 -8.17 2.74
N ARG A 158 17.66 -9.01 3.72
CA ARG A 158 17.26 -10.42 3.84
C ARG A 158 16.68 -10.59 5.23
N LEU A 159 15.37 -10.62 5.33
CA LEU A 159 14.68 -10.59 6.60
C LEU A 159 13.75 -11.80 6.72
N ASP A 160 13.75 -12.39 7.90
CA ASP A 160 12.78 -13.34 8.39
C ASP A 160 11.78 -12.59 9.28
N LEU A 161 10.49 -12.82 9.03
CA LEU A 161 9.38 -12.13 9.65
C LEU A 161 8.48 -13.18 10.30
N ASP A 162 8.53 -13.32 11.62
CA ASP A 162 7.76 -14.32 12.35
C ASP A 162 6.44 -13.73 12.85
N ARG A 163 5.32 -14.27 12.38
CA ARG A 163 3.99 -13.94 12.90
C ARG A 163 3.82 -14.55 14.29
N VAL A 164 3.62 -13.72 15.28
CA VAL A 164 3.47 -14.14 16.69
C VAL A 164 2.07 -13.90 17.24
N GLN A 165 1.20 -13.25 16.46
CA GLN A 165 -0.17 -12.95 16.84
C GLN A 165 -1.12 -13.24 15.67
N PRO A 166 -2.43 -13.49 15.94
CA PRO A 166 -3.40 -13.68 14.88
C PRO A 166 -3.59 -12.41 14.05
N PRO A 167 -4.06 -12.53 12.79
CA PRO A 167 -4.40 -11.38 11.97
C PRO A 167 -5.35 -10.40 12.67
N LEU A 168 -5.12 -9.10 12.49
CA LEU A 168 -6.01 -8.03 12.89
C LEU A 168 -6.86 -7.62 11.69
N LEU A 169 -8.13 -8.01 11.69
CA LEU A 169 -9.05 -7.66 10.62
C LEU A 169 -9.43 -6.20 10.74
N GLN A 170 -9.20 -5.42 9.69
CA GLN A 170 -9.46 -3.99 9.67
C GLN A 170 -10.94 -3.69 9.37
N GLY A 171 -11.45 -2.59 9.92
CA GLY A 171 -12.85 -2.21 9.74
C GLY A 171 -13.83 -3.23 10.28
N GLU A 172 -14.88 -3.55 9.53
CA GLU A 172 -15.88 -4.54 9.92
C GLU A 172 -15.43 -5.94 9.48
N ARG A 173 -14.67 -6.63 10.35
CA ARG A 173 -14.17 -8.00 10.13
C ARG A 173 -13.42 -8.18 8.79
N GLY A 174 -12.60 -7.19 8.42
CA GLY A 174 -11.85 -7.18 7.17
C GLY A 174 -12.48 -6.37 6.04
N PHE A 175 -13.73 -5.95 6.15
CA PHE A 175 -14.35 -5.00 5.25
C PHE A 175 -13.99 -3.56 5.69
N SER A 176 -13.04 -2.94 5.02
CA SER A 176 -12.52 -1.60 5.34
C SER A 176 -13.03 -0.56 4.36
N ARG A 177 -13.94 0.30 4.83
CA ARG A 177 -14.44 1.42 4.00
C ARG A 177 -13.36 2.48 3.81
N LYS A 178 -13.31 3.02 2.59
CA LYS A 178 -12.36 4.06 2.16
C LYS A 178 -13.07 5.35 1.71
N GLY A 179 -14.35 5.49 2.03
CA GLY A 179 -15.11 6.67 1.66
C GLY A 179 -16.56 6.62 2.10
N PRO A 180 -17.32 7.70 1.85
CA PRO A 180 -18.77 7.75 2.09
C PRO A 180 -19.52 6.71 1.25
N SER A 181 -19.05 6.42 0.03
CA SER A 181 -19.63 5.36 -0.81
C SER A 181 -19.33 3.98 -0.21
N PRO A 182 -20.31 3.07 -0.08
CA PRO A 182 -20.05 1.70 0.31
C PRO A 182 -19.25 0.90 -0.71
N LEU A 183 -19.12 1.39 -1.94
CA LEU A 183 -18.33 0.77 -3.01
C LEU A 183 -16.82 1.05 -2.83
N SER A 184 -16.48 2.21 -2.24
CA SER A 184 -15.08 2.53 -1.92
C SER A 184 -14.67 1.78 -0.67
N ALA A 185 -14.18 0.58 -0.83
CA ALA A 185 -13.80 -0.33 0.24
C ALA A 185 -12.73 -1.32 -0.23
N SER A 186 -12.06 -1.93 0.72
CA SER A 186 -11.11 -3.02 0.51
C SER A 186 -11.38 -4.18 1.47
N TYR A 187 -10.91 -5.37 1.12
CA TYR A 187 -10.63 -6.41 2.09
C TYR A 187 -9.22 -6.16 2.62
N TYR A 188 -9.10 -6.09 3.96
CA TYR A 188 -7.89 -5.62 4.60
C TYR A 188 -7.66 -6.31 5.94
N TYR A 189 -6.49 -6.89 6.11
CA TYR A 189 -6.01 -7.34 7.40
C TYR A 189 -4.56 -6.93 7.61
N SER A 190 -4.17 -6.88 8.89
CA SER A 190 -2.80 -6.60 9.30
C SER A 190 -2.24 -7.72 10.16
N LEU A 191 -0.94 -7.91 10.12
CA LEU A 191 -0.18 -8.70 11.08
C LEU A 191 0.70 -7.73 11.88
N PRO A 192 0.25 -7.27 13.04
CA PRO A 192 1.09 -6.45 13.91
C PRO A 192 2.00 -7.31 14.77
N GLN A 193 2.99 -6.68 15.41
CA GLN A 193 3.94 -7.32 16.33
C GLN A 193 4.78 -8.45 15.69
N VAL A 194 4.95 -8.41 14.34
CA VAL A 194 5.77 -9.39 13.63
C VAL A 194 7.22 -9.28 14.10
N GLN A 195 7.81 -10.36 14.58
CA GLN A 195 9.20 -10.37 15.00
C GLN A 195 10.12 -10.45 13.79
N VAL A 196 11.13 -9.60 13.74
CA VAL A 196 12.06 -9.49 12.62
C VAL A 196 13.44 -9.94 13.04
N SER A 197 14.07 -10.77 12.22
CA SER A 197 15.48 -11.10 12.29
C SER A 197 16.09 -11.18 10.89
N GLY A 198 17.39 -11.06 10.78
CA GLY A 198 18.03 -11.19 9.48
C GLY A 198 19.25 -10.32 9.31
N GLU A 199 19.46 -9.90 8.08
CA GLU A 199 20.64 -9.15 7.67
C GLU A 199 20.27 -7.99 6.76
N ILE A 200 20.86 -6.84 7.04
CA ILE A 200 20.85 -5.69 6.14
C ILE A 200 22.30 -5.38 5.75
N VAL A 201 22.55 -5.26 4.43
CA VAL A 201 23.81 -4.77 3.89
C VAL A 201 23.59 -3.35 3.41
N ILE A 202 24.37 -2.40 3.90
CA ILE A 202 24.32 -0.98 3.52
C ILE A 202 25.72 -0.53 3.17
N ASP A 203 25.90 0.04 1.97
CA ASP A 203 27.22 0.47 1.46
C ASP A 203 28.29 -0.65 1.58
N GLY A 204 27.87 -1.90 1.31
CA GLY A 204 28.72 -3.09 1.41
C GLY A 204 29.01 -3.59 2.83
N ARG A 205 28.52 -2.90 3.87
CA ARG A 205 28.66 -3.32 5.27
C ARG A 205 27.46 -4.17 5.69
N ARG A 206 27.74 -5.40 6.09
CA ARG A 206 26.76 -6.36 6.61
C ARG A 206 26.48 -6.07 8.08
N ARG A 207 25.18 -6.04 8.45
CA ARG A 207 24.71 -5.83 9.82
C ARG A 207 23.65 -6.90 10.12
N ALA A 208 23.84 -7.68 11.16
CA ALA A 208 22.76 -8.51 11.70
C ALA A 208 21.74 -7.59 12.38
N VAL A 209 20.47 -7.85 12.19
CA VAL A 209 19.40 -6.99 12.70
C VAL A 209 18.31 -7.81 13.36
N THR A 210 17.69 -7.22 14.39
CA THR A 210 16.47 -7.74 15.03
C THR A 210 15.52 -6.60 15.33
N GLY A 211 14.23 -6.89 15.40
CA GLY A 211 13.23 -5.87 15.72
C GLY A 211 11.80 -6.34 15.50
N GLU A 212 10.93 -5.40 15.15
CA GLU A 212 9.51 -5.64 14.96
C GLU A 212 9.01 -4.97 13.69
N ALA A 213 8.00 -5.60 13.07
CA ALA A 213 7.34 -5.10 11.88
C ALA A 213 5.82 -5.08 12.04
N TRP A 214 5.23 -4.30 11.16
CA TRP A 214 3.83 -4.30 10.79
C TRP A 214 3.72 -4.84 9.37
N PHE A 215 2.74 -5.72 9.10
CA PHE A 215 2.49 -6.23 7.76
C PHE A 215 1.02 -6.02 7.42
N ASP A 216 0.74 -5.37 6.30
CA ASP A 216 -0.59 -5.22 5.73
C ASP A 216 -0.74 -6.04 4.46
N HIS A 217 -1.91 -6.66 4.32
CA HIS A 217 -2.37 -7.22 3.06
C HIS A 217 -3.77 -6.68 2.78
N GLU A 218 -3.89 -6.07 1.61
CA GLU A 218 -5.13 -5.37 1.25
C GLU A 218 -5.40 -5.50 -0.25
N TRP A 219 -6.66 -5.74 -0.63
CA TRP A 219 -7.07 -5.82 -2.03
C TRP A 219 -8.43 -5.21 -2.28
N SER A 220 -8.59 -4.64 -3.49
CA SER A 220 -9.79 -3.95 -3.90
C SER A 220 -9.89 -3.82 -5.41
N SER A 221 -11.07 -3.47 -5.87
CA SER A 221 -11.32 -3.01 -7.25
C SER A 221 -11.64 -1.51 -7.32
N ASP A 222 -12.05 -0.91 -6.20
CA ASP A 222 -12.39 0.51 -6.06
C ASP A 222 -12.02 0.99 -4.66
N VAL A 223 -10.75 1.31 -4.48
CA VAL A 223 -10.19 1.63 -3.16
C VAL A 223 -10.36 3.10 -2.77
N LEU A 224 -10.39 4.02 -3.73
CA LEU A 224 -10.46 5.45 -3.45
C LEU A 224 -11.82 6.05 -3.83
N ASP A 225 -12.33 6.93 -2.96
CA ASP A 225 -13.40 7.86 -3.30
C ASP A 225 -12.93 8.78 -4.44
N GLU A 226 -13.77 9.05 -5.44
CA GLU A 226 -13.43 9.85 -6.62
C GLU A 226 -12.90 11.27 -6.29
N GLN A 227 -13.25 11.80 -5.14
CA GLN A 227 -12.80 13.10 -4.67
C GLN A 227 -11.55 13.03 -3.78
N ALA A 228 -11.10 11.83 -3.42
CA ALA A 228 -9.86 11.66 -2.68
C ALA A 228 -8.66 12.01 -3.56
N ARG A 229 -7.66 12.65 -2.98
CA ARG A 229 -6.40 13.03 -3.64
C ARG A 229 -5.17 12.49 -2.94
N GLY A 230 -5.36 11.83 -1.81
CA GLY A 230 -4.32 11.18 -1.05
C GLY A 230 -4.84 10.69 0.28
N TRP A 231 -3.98 9.98 0.98
CA TRP A 231 -4.24 9.49 2.33
C TRP A 231 -3.08 9.77 3.27
N ASP A 232 -3.39 9.73 4.56
CA ASP A 232 -2.43 9.62 5.65
C ASP A 232 -2.78 8.33 6.37
N TRP A 233 -1.80 7.46 6.57
CA TRP A 233 -1.96 6.16 7.20
C TRP A 233 -0.86 5.95 8.25
N MET A 234 -1.18 5.26 9.33
CA MET A 234 -0.18 4.75 10.29
C MET A 234 -0.54 3.35 10.77
N GLY A 235 0.50 2.51 10.95
CA GLY A 235 0.44 1.24 11.65
C GLY A 235 1.45 1.22 12.79
N ILE A 236 0.99 0.97 14.02
CA ILE A 236 1.78 1.09 15.24
C ILE A 236 1.71 -0.21 16.03
N ASN A 237 2.87 -0.78 16.34
CA ASN A 237 3.05 -1.79 17.37
C ASN A 237 3.14 -1.08 18.73
N LEU A 238 2.22 -1.39 19.65
CA LEU A 238 2.22 -0.81 20.98
C LEU A 238 3.17 -1.58 21.90
N GLU A 239 3.85 -0.87 22.82
CA GLU A 239 4.83 -1.45 23.77
C GLU A 239 4.19 -2.50 24.72
N ASP A 240 2.85 -2.46 24.91
CA ASP A 240 2.11 -3.43 25.70
C ASP A 240 1.68 -4.70 24.94
N GLY A 241 2.10 -4.82 23.67
CA GLY A 241 1.72 -5.92 22.76
C GLY A 241 0.41 -5.67 22.01
N GLY A 242 -0.24 -4.53 22.21
CA GLY A 242 -1.38 -4.09 21.42
C GLY A 242 -0.98 -3.58 20.03
N ALA A 243 -1.96 -3.07 19.28
CA ALA A 243 -1.75 -2.56 17.93
C ALA A 243 -2.75 -1.43 17.61
N LEU A 244 -2.30 -0.40 16.92
CA LEU A 244 -3.14 0.69 16.45
C LEU A 244 -2.88 0.94 14.96
N MET A 245 -3.92 0.80 14.14
CA MET A 245 -3.95 1.33 12.77
C MET A 245 -4.90 2.52 12.72
N ALA A 246 -4.51 3.57 12.03
CA ALA A 246 -5.42 4.66 11.71
C ALA A 246 -5.09 5.23 10.33
N PHE A 247 -6.13 5.68 9.61
CA PHE A 247 -5.95 6.36 8.35
C PHE A 247 -7.01 7.45 8.15
N ARG A 248 -6.72 8.37 7.25
CA ARG A 248 -7.70 9.28 6.67
C ARG A 248 -7.45 9.46 5.18
N LEU A 249 -8.51 9.58 4.42
CA LEU A 249 -8.48 10.03 3.03
C LEU A 249 -8.77 11.53 2.96
N ARG A 250 -8.11 12.23 2.05
CA ARG A 250 -8.17 13.68 1.92
C ARG A 250 -8.60 14.11 0.53
N ASP A 251 -9.34 15.21 0.45
CA ASP A 251 -9.59 15.93 -0.81
C ASP A 251 -8.38 16.81 -1.19
N GLY A 252 -8.50 17.52 -2.33
CA GLY A 252 -7.46 18.42 -2.83
C GLY A 252 -7.19 19.66 -1.96
N GLU A 253 -8.06 19.96 -1.00
CA GLU A 253 -7.89 21.03 -0.03
C GLU A 253 -7.35 20.52 1.33
N GLY A 254 -7.06 19.22 1.41
CA GLY A 254 -6.52 18.56 2.61
C GLY A 254 -7.58 18.25 3.68
N ARG A 255 -8.87 18.40 3.39
CA ARG A 255 -9.96 18.06 4.30
C ARG A 255 -10.18 16.54 4.33
N ALA A 256 -10.48 16.00 5.51
CA ALA A 256 -10.80 14.59 5.63
C ALA A 256 -12.12 14.27 4.90
N ARG A 257 -12.07 13.31 3.99
CA ARG A 257 -13.23 12.72 3.30
C ARG A 257 -13.74 11.50 4.04
N TRP A 258 -12.83 10.75 4.61
CA TRP A 258 -13.08 9.57 5.40
C TRP A 258 -11.93 9.36 6.37
N ALA A 259 -12.22 8.81 7.53
CA ALA A 259 -11.20 8.38 8.47
C ALA A 259 -11.69 7.12 9.19
N ALA A 260 -10.76 6.28 9.60
CA ALA A 260 -11.05 5.12 10.43
C ALA A 260 -9.83 4.72 11.24
N ALA A 261 -10.05 3.96 12.30
CA ALA A 261 -8.99 3.34 13.08
C ALA A 261 -9.44 1.98 13.63
N THR A 262 -8.46 1.12 13.87
CA THR A 262 -8.63 -0.15 14.59
C THR A 262 -7.59 -0.23 15.69
N LEU A 263 -8.04 -0.43 16.91
CA LEU A 263 -7.20 -0.63 18.09
C LEU A 263 -7.39 -2.05 18.60
N ARG A 264 -6.31 -2.81 18.71
CA ARG A 264 -6.26 -4.05 19.47
C ARG A 264 -5.53 -3.79 20.78
N ALA A 265 -6.20 -4.00 21.89
CA ALA A 265 -5.59 -3.89 23.21
C ALA A 265 -4.71 -5.11 23.52
N ALA A 266 -3.87 -5.01 24.57
CA ALA A 266 -2.98 -6.06 25.03
C ALA A 266 -3.70 -7.39 25.37
N ASP A 267 -4.97 -7.32 25.78
CA ASP A 267 -5.83 -8.49 26.07
C ASP A 267 -6.43 -9.13 24.81
N GLY A 268 -6.13 -8.59 23.63
CA GLY A 268 -6.62 -9.05 22.34
C GLY A 268 -7.99 -8.50 21.93
N SER A 269 -8.65 -7.69 22.78
CA SER A 269 -9.92 -7.05 22.42
C SER A 269 -9.70 -6.01 21.31
N VAL A 270 -10.63 -5.98 20.34
CA VAL A 270 -10.53 -5.11 19.16
C VAL A 270 -11.66 -4.09 19.18
N GLN A 271 -11.32 -2.84 18.94
CA GLN A 271 -12.24 -1.71 18.78
C GLN A 271 -12.00 -1.05 17.41
N THR A 272 -13.09 -0.72 16.73
CA THR A 272 -13.06 0.03 15.47
C THR A 272 -13.68 1.40 15.67
N PHE A 273 -13.13 2.42 14.99
CA PHE A 273 -13.53 3.82 15.09
C PHE A 273 -13.84 4.37 13.69
N GLY A 274 -14.96 5.04 13.58
CA GLY A 274 -15.41 5.67 12.33
C GLY A 274 -14.95 7.13 12.19
N PRO A 275 -15.40 7.79 11.12
CA PRO A 275 -14.92 9.14 10.75
C PRO A 275 -15.07 10.20 11.82
N GLU A 276 -16.14 10.15 12.61
CA GLU A 276 -16.41 11.12 13.68
C GLU A 276 -15.52 10.93 14.92
N GLN A 277 -14.82 9.80 14.98
CA GLN A 277 -14.02 9.40 16.15
C GLN A 277 -12.50 9.47 15.87
N VAL A 278 -12.10 9.78 14.63
CA VAL A 278 -10.69 9.82 14.24
C VAL A 278 -10.36 11.18 13.65
N GLU A 279 -9.45 11.89 14.32
CA GLU A 279 -9.04 13.24 13.91
C GLU A 279 -7.52 13.33 13.81
N TRP A 280 -7.04 13.98 12.75
CA TRP A 280 -5.63 14.17 12.48
C TRP A 280 -5.32 15.67 12.42
N THR A 281 -4.52 16.17 13.35
CA THR A 281 -4.08 17.57 13.42
C THR A 281 -2.58 17.65 13.16
N PRO A 282 -2.13 18.32 12.09
CA PRO A 282 -0.71 18.47 11.82
C PRO A 282 -0.06 19.38 12.86
N VAL A 283 1.08 18.94 13.42
CA VAL A 283 1.87 19.71 14.42
C VAL A 283 3.08 20.35 13.79
N ARG A 284 3.76 19.64 12.92
CA ARG A 284 4.97 20.13 12.24
C ARG A 284 5.00 19.66 10.80
N ARG A 285 5.50 20.52 9.91
CA ARG A 285 5.69 20.24 8.50
C ARG A 285 7.17 20.26 8.15
N TRP A 286 7.50 19.49 7.12
CA TRP A 286 8.80 19.47 6.48
C TRP A 286 8.64 19.65 4.98
N THR A 287 9.47 20.51 4.39
CA THR A 287 9.47 20.75 2.94
C THR A 287 10.63 20.01 2.31
N SER A 288 10.32 19.17 1.34
CA SER A 288 11.34 18.43 0.60
C SER A 288 12.25 19.37 -0.20
N PRO A 289 13.56 19.30 -0.03
CA PRO A 289 14.48 20.09 -0.85
C PRO A 289 14.58 19.59 -2.31
N ARG A 290 14.05 18.39 -2.60
CA ARG A 290 14.09 17.77 -3.94
C ARG A 290 12.88 18.16 -4.77
N THR A 291 11.70 18.11 -4.18
CA THR A 291 10.42 18.29 -4.89
C THR A 291 9.70 19.58 -4.55
N GLY A 292 10.03 20.20 -3.43
CA GLY A 292 9.28 21.34 -2.87
C GLY A 292 7.95 20.94 -2.23
N ALA A 293 7.61 19.66 -2.20
CA ALA A 293 6.41 19.18 -1.53
C ALA A 293 6.50 19.38 -0.01
N GLU A 294 5.39 19.77 0.60
CA GLU A 294 5.31 20.00 2.03
C GLU A 294 4.51 18.90 2.71
N TYR A 295 5.19 18.11 3.56
CA TYR A 295 4.61 16.98 4.28
C TYR A 295 4.40 17.31 5.77
N PRO A 296 3.22 17.04 6.34
CA PRO A 296 3.00 17.13 7.79
C PRO A 296 3.59 15.90 8.48
N VAL A 297 4.87 15.95 8.81
CA VAL A 297 5.62 14.79 9.32
C VAL A 297 5.40 14.50 10.81
N GLN A 298 4.80 15.44 11.55
CA GLN A 298 4.42 15.25 12.96
C GLN A 298 2.95 15.58 13.14
N TRP A 299 2.25 14.68 13.85
CA TRP A 299 0.83 14.74 14.02
C TRP A 299 0.39 14.62 15.48
N ARG A 300 -0.76 15.21 15.77
CA ARG A 300 -1.60 14.85 16.88
C ARG A 300 -2.79 14.09 16.32
N VAL A 301 -2.97 12.84 16.77
CA VAL A 301 -4.04 11.96 16.30
C VAL A 301 -4.95 11.62 17.47
N ARG A 302 -6.25 11.90 17.32
CA ARG A 302 -7.27 11.49 18.28
C ARG A 302 -8.02 10.28 17.74
N VAL A 303 -8.15 9.24 18.58
CA VAL A 303 -8.91 8.02 18.26
C VAL A 303 -9.84 7.75 19.44
N GLY A 304 -11.14 7.92 19.24
CA GLY A 304 -12.11 7.93 20.31
C GLY A 304 -11.84 9.07 21.31
N ASP A 305 -11.63 8.69 22.56
CA ASP A 305 -11.27 9.57 23.67
C ASP A 305 -9.77 9.68 23.95
N ARG A 306 -8.94 8.99 23.17
CA ARG A 306 -7.48 8.96 23.33
C ARG A 306 -6.81 9.93 22.36
N GLU A 307 -5.79 10.62 22.82
CA GLU A 307 -4.96 11.52 22.01
C GLU A 307 -3.51 11.05 22.02
N PHE A 308 -2.87 11.08 20.86
CA PHE A 308 -1.51 10.61 20.63
C PHE A 308 -0.71 11.65 19.85
N ASP A 309 0.57 11.80 20.20
CA ASP A 309 1.53 12.52 19.35
C ASP A 309 2.33 11.50 18.52
N VAL A 310 2.32 11.68 17.20
CA VAL A 310 3.08 10.87 16.23
C VAL A 310 4.30 11.66 15.80
N GLN A 311 5.49 11.13 16.06
CA GLN A 311 6.75 11.82 15.78
C GLN A 311 7.64 10.99 14.86
N PRO A 312 8.15 11.58 13.76
CA PRO A 312 9.02 10.87 12.84
C PRO A 312 10.41 10.62 13.46
N LEU A 313 11.03 9.52 13.04
CA LEU A 313 12.42 9.22 13.38
C LEU A 313 13.38 10.16 12.64
N MET A 314 13.03 10.52 11.41
CA MET A 314 13.75 11.49 10.58
C MET A 314 12.76 12.21 9.66
N ASP A 315 13.08 13.43 9.22
CA ASP A 315 12.16 14.24 8.41
C ASP A 315 12.17 13.86 6.92
N ASP A 316 13.35 13.58 6.37
CA ASP A 316 13.51 13.23 4.96
C ASP A 316 13.26 11.74 4.72
N ALA A 317 11.98 11.37 4.68
CA ALA A 317 11.53 10.04 4.29
C ALA A 317 10.69 10.10 2.99
N GLU A 318 10.99 11.03 2.10
CA GLU A 318 10.36 11.13 0.80
C GLU A 318 10.88 10.04 -0.14
N LEU A 319 9.95 9.29 -0.75
CA LEU A 319 10.19 8.24 -1.72
C LEU A 319 9.68 8.66 -3.09
N ASP A 320 10.57 8.69 -4.08
CA ASP A 320 10.25 9.00 -5.47
C ASP A 320 10.06 7.71 -6.25
N SER A 321 8.80 7.31 -6.48
CA SER A 321 8.41 6.11 -7.22
C SER A 321 7.81 6.42 -8.59
N ARG A 322 8.19 7.54 -9.18
CA ARG A 322 7.64 7.97 -10.49
C ARG A 322 7.97 7.00 -11.63
N SER A 323 9.04 6.23 -11.54
CA SER A 323 9.39 5.24 -12.57
C SER A 323 8.58 3.95 -12.49
N SER A 324 7.93 3.66 -11.38
CA SER A 324 7.05 2.49 -11.22
C SER A 324 5.58 2.89 -11.12
N THR A 325 5.18 3.61 -10.09
CA THR A 325 3.78 3.96 -9.80
C THR A 325 3.38 5.36 -10.23
N GLY A 326 4.33 6.16 -10.73
CA GLY A 326 4.07 7.54 -11.20
C GLY A 326 3.94 8.57 -10.08
N THR A 327 4.18 8.21 -8.81
CA THR A 327 3.92 9.07 -7.66
C THR A 327 5.16 9.34 -6.80
N ILE A 328 5.06 10.35 -5.96
CA ILE A 328 6.01 10.63 -4.88
C ILE A 328 5.21 10.70 -3.59
N TYR A 329 5.71 10.06 -2.55
CA TYR A 329 5.08 10.06 -1.24
C TYR A 329 6.12 10.08 -0.13
N TRP A 330 5.69 10.36 1.08
CA TRP A 330 6.53 10.32 2.28
C TRP A 330 6.15 9.10 3.10
N GLU A 331 7.16 8.34 3.54
CA GLU A 331 6.93 7.12 4.27
C GLU A 331 8.09 6.86 5.22
N GLY A 332 7.82 6.89 6.53
CA GLY A 332 8.90 6.81 7.49
C GLY A 332 8.51 6.22 8.84
N PRO A 333 9.54 5.74 9.57
CA PRO A 333 9.37 5.23 10.93
C PRO A 333 8.98 6.35 11.90
N VAL A 334 8.01 6.04 12.79
CA VAL A 334 7.48 6.99 13.77
C VAL A 334 7.42 6.38 15.17
N ARG A 335 7.44 7.25 16.19
CA ARG A 335 7.08 6.93 17.57
C ARG A 335 5.68 7.43 17.86
N LEU A 336 4.92 6.64 18.58
CA LEU A 336 3.65 7.05 19.16
C LEU A 336 3.87 7.41 20.62
N LEU A 337 3.53 8.64 20.99
CA LEU A 337 3.69 9.15 22.33
C LEU A 337 2.32 9.46 22.94
N GLY A 338 2.18 9.16 24.19
CA GLY A 338 1.02 9.54 25.01
C GLY A 338 1.21 10.85 25.75
N ALA A 339 0.30 11.14 26.66
CA ALA A 339 0.36 12.31 27.51
C ALA A 339 1.70 12.40 28.25
N GLY A 340 2.29 13.58 28.27
CA GLY A 340 3.59 13.80 28.93
C GLY A 340 4.79 13.24 28.17
N GLY A 341 4.63 12.78 26.91
CA GLY A 341 5.71 12.28 26.07
C GLY A 341 6.14 10.83 26.36
N ALA A 342 5.31 10.06 27.07
CA ALA A 342 5.58 8.64 27.32
C ALA A 342 5.53 7.86 25.99
N LEU A 343 6.53 7.04 25.70
CA LEU A 343 6.54 6.15 24.53
C LEU A 343 5.46 5.08 24.71
N LEU A 344 4.53 5.01 23.77
CA LEU A 344 3.46 4.02 23.76
C LEU A 344 3.65 2.97 22.68
N GLY A 345 4.40 3.28 21.61
CA GLY A 345 4.63 2.35 20.51
C GLY A 345 5.54 2.91 19.43
N ARG A 346 5.86 2.05 18.47
CA ARG A 346 6.63 2.36 17.27
C ARG A 346 5.92 1.81 16.05
N GLY A 347 6.11 2.46 14.91
CA GLY A 347 5.52 2.00 13.66
C GLY A 347 5.93 2.87 12.49
N TYR A 348 5.04 2.96 11.53
CA TYR A 348 5.24 3.72 10.30
C TYR A 348 4.09 4.69 10.05
N LEU A 349 4.41 5.79 9.39
CA LEU A 349 3.50 6.80 8.89
C LEU A 349 3.72 6.89 7.38
N GLU A 350 2.64 6.89 6.62
CA GLU A 350 2.62 7.08 5.18
C GLU A 350 1.77 8.31 4.82
N LEU A 351 2.29 9.17 3.95
CA LEU A 351 1.67 10.41 3.53
C LEU A 351 1.70 10.49 2.00
N THR A 352 0.55 10.30 1.36
CA THR A 352 0.44 10.33 -0.10
C THR A 352 -0.30 11.56 -0.60
N GLY A 353 -0.15 11.91 -1.89
CA GLY A 353 -0.90 12.99 -2.52
C GLY A 353 -0.48 14.41 -2.11
N TYR A 354 0.70 14.60 -1.51
CA TYR A 354 1.27 15.89 -1.16
C TYR A 354 2.17 16.48 -2.26
N ALA A 355 2.86 15.62 -3.01
CA ALA A 355 3.69 16.01 -4.14
C ALA A 355 2.91 16.08 -5.47
N GLY A 356 1.67 15.59 -5.49
CA GLY A 356 0.77 15.54 -6.62
C GLY A 356 -0.40 14.60 -6.34
N PRO A 357 -1.49 14.66 -7.12
CA PRO A 357 -2.62 13.76 -6.95
C PRO A 357 -2.19 12.31 -7.21
N LEU A 358 -2.88 11.38 -6.56
CA LEU A 358 -2.73 9.94 -6.83
C LEU A 358 -3.69 9.56 -7.95
N ASP A 359 -3.18 8.94 -9.00
CA ASP A 359 -3.93 8.31 -10.08
C ASP A 359 -3.74 6.78 -9.94
N LEU A 360 -4.71 6.09 -9.26
CA LEU A 360 -4.69 4.63 -9.01
C LEU A 360 -5.55 3.87 -10.01
#